data_ae4c17afe937e4cc8b666e5f102ab74d
#
_entry.id   ae4c17afe937e4cc8b666e5f102ab74d
#
_cell.length_a   1.000
_cell.length_b   1.000
_cell.length_c   1.000
_cell.angle_alpha   90.00
_cell.angle_beta   90.00
_cell.angle_gamma   90.00
#
_symmetry.space_group_name_H-M   'P 1'
#
loop_
_entity.id
_entity.type
_entity.pdbx_description
1 polymer ?
#
loop_
_entity_poly.entity_id
_entity_poly.type
_entity_poly.pdbx_seq_one_letter_code
_entity_poly.pdbx_strand_id
1 'polypeptide(L)'
;QPQIMPQEGADIMIKKKGEKKGMSKGAKAALIAIPVVIVIAIGVLAFIFVPKFRKYNEANDLMDQGKVEEAVTLYKDLGKFKDSYKKANGDAYYEYAEGLEKEGKNLEAAEYYKKSGNSRKAAENYSKSSDGDEESFSSDDAFDKAYQCYYNAGMDQMNAASYDAAIDAFNNAGSYKDASDKV
;
A
#
# COMPACT_ATOMS: atom_id res chain seq x y z
N GLN A 1 81.29 53.12 28.93
CA GLN A 1 81.31 51.90 28.09
C GLN A 1 79.98 51.15 28.24
N PRO A 2 79.23 50.94 27.23
CA PRO A 2 78.01 50.09 27.28
C PRO A 2 78.41 48.62 27.06
N GLN A 3 77.95 47.75 27.94
CA GLN A 3 78.06 46.32 27.84
C GLN A 3 77.08 45.77 26.81
N ILE A 4 77.61 45.00 25.85
CA ILE A 4 76.82 44.30 24.87
C ILE A 4 76.40 42.98 25.49
N MET A 5 75.07 42.74 25.62
CA MET A 5 74.52 41.44 25.96
C MET A 5 74.46 40.55 24.73
N PRO A 6 74.76 39.24 24.86
CA PRO A 6 74.60 38.30 23.74
C PRO A 6 73.13 38.03 23.46
N GLN A 7 72.74 38.13 22.19
CA GLN A 7 71.43 37.65 21.73
C GLN A 7 71.40 36.15 21.81
N GLU A 8 70.49 35.64 22.66
CA GLU A 8 70.08 34.23 22.69
C GLU A 8 69.38 33.84 21.39
N GLY A 9 69.89 32.78 20.77
CA GLY A 9 69.45 32.36 19.48
C GLY A 9 68.01 31.86 19.53
N ALA A 10 67.14 32.36 18.63
CA ALA A 10 65.84 31.88 18.37
C ALA A 10 65.95 30.50 17.70
N ASP A 11 65.74 29.42 18.43
CA ASP A 11 65.53 28.10 17.91
C ASP A 11 64.25 28.09 17.07
N ILE A 12 64.40 28.09 15.76
CA ILE A 12 63.33 27.88 14.81
C ILE A 12 62.95 26.42 14.91
N MET A 13 61.87 26.14 15.67
CA MET A 13 61.23 24.84 15.66
C MET A 13 60.67 24.55 14.26
N ILE A 14 61.46 23.84 13.47
CA ILE A 14 60.98 23.25 12.21
C ILE A 14 59.94 22.16 12.62
N LYS A 15 58.70 22.51 12.51
CA LYS A 15 57.57 21.57 12.66
C LYS A 15 57.77 20.44 11.64
N LYS A 16 58.25 19.28 12.07
CA LYS A 16 58.34 18.08 11.24
C LYS A 16 56.95 17.82 10.65
N LYS A 17 56.85 17.96 9.33
CA LYS A 17 55.69 17.63 8.51
C LYS A 17 55.33 16.16 8.83
N GLY A 18 54.19 15.96 9.49
CA GLY A 18 53.78 14.64 9.94
C GLY A 18 53.84 13.64 8.80
N GLU A 19 54.60 12.59 8.96
CA GLU A 19 54.60 11.44 8.09
C GLU A 19 53.14 10.94 7.92
N LYS A 20 52.65 10.96 6.70
CA LYS A 20 51.38 10.35 6.37
C LYS A 20 51.50 8.86 6.68
N LYS A 21 51.05 8.44 7.85
CA LYS A 21 51.00 7.04 8.27
C LYS A 21 50.18 6.28 7.23
N GLY A 22 50.83 5.50 6.42
CA GLY A 22 50.16 4.71 5.37
C GLY A 22 49.09 3.83 6.02
N MET A 23 47.91 3.73 5.39
CA MET A 23 46.84 2.92 5.87
C MET A 23 47.28 1.48 6.15
N SER A 24 46.90 0.93 7.30
CA SER A 24 47.21 -0.45 7.68
C SER A 24 46.66 -1.43 6.64
N LYS A 25 47.28 -2.65 6.54
CA LYS A 25 46.80 -3.68 5.60
C LYS A 25 45.34 -4.02 5.83
N GLY A 26 44.85 -4.02 7.08
CA GLY A 26 43.43 -4.21 7.41
C GLY A 26 42.53 -3.08 6.91
N ALA A 27 42.97 -1.82 7.03
CA ALA A 27 42.20 -0.67 6.51
C ALA A 27 42.08 -0.67 4.98
N LYS A 28 43.14 -1.13 4.27
CA LYS A 28 43.09 -1.29 2.80
C LYS A 28 42.17 -2.44 2.39
N ALA A 29 42.16 -3.55 3.11
CA ALA A 29 41.26 -4.67 2.87
C ALA A 29 39.79 -4.27 3.12
N ALA A 30 39.51 -3.52 4.19
CA ALA A 30 38.17 -3.01 4.47
C ALA A 30 37.66 -2.05 3.40
N LEU A 31 38.54 -1.22 2.84
CA LEU A 31 38.18 -0.25 1.78
C LEU A 31 37.67 -0.94 0.50
N ILE A 32 38.12 -2.17 0.23
CA ILE A 32 37.69 -2.96 -0.93
C ILE A 32 36.51 -3.88 -0.56
N ALA A 33 36.55 -4.48 0.64
CA ALA A 33 35.51 -5.43 1.05
C ALA A 33 34.14 -4.76 1.27
N ILE A 34 34.10 -3.54 1.84
CA ILE A 34 32.83 -2.84 2.11
C ILE A 34 32.02 -2.57 0.82
N PRO A 35 32.60 -1.99 -0.26
CA PRO A 35 31.84 -1.79 -1.50
C PRO A 35 31.33 -3.09 -2.11
N VAL A 36 32.12 -4.16 -2.06
CA VAL A 36 31.72 -5.48 -2.60
C VAL A 36 30.52 -6.04 -1.83
N VAL A 37 30.54 -5.97 -0.51
CA VAL A 37 29.40 -6.41 0.33
C VAL A 37 28.15 -5.58 0.03
N ILE A 38 28.28 -4.25 -0.15
CA ILE A 38 27.16 -3.37 -0.49
C ILE A 38 26.56 -3.77 -1.85
N VAL A 39 27.39 -4.01 -2.86
CA VAL A 39 26.91 -4.43 -4.19
C VAL A 39 26.18 -5.76 -4.13
N ILE A 40 26.71 -6.73 -3.40
CA ILE A 40 26.04 -8.02 -3.19
C ILE A 40 24.71 -7.83 -2.46
N ALA A 41 24.66 -7.02 -1.41
CA ALA A 41 23.44 -6.73 -0.67
C ALA A 41 22.37 -6.06 -1.55
N ILE A 42 22.77 -5.09 -2.38
CA ILE A 42 21.86 -4.44 -3.36
C ILE A 42 21.36 -5.47 -4.37
N GLY A 43 22.23 -6.34 -4.87
CA GLY A 43 21.84 -7.42 -5.81
C GLY A 43 20.81 -8.38 -5.21
N VAL A 44 21.02 -8.81 -3.96
CA VAL A 44 20.08 -9.67 -3.23
C VAL A 44 18.74 -8.96 -3.00
N LEU A 45 18.77 -7.71 -2.56
CA LEU A 45 17.55 -6.90 -2.39
C LEU A 45 16.80 -6.74 -3.72
N ALA A 46 17.50 -6.41 -4.80
CA ALA A 46 16.88 -6.28 -6.11
C ALA A 46 16.24 -7.61 -6.56
N PHE A 47 16.92 -8.74 -6.36
CA PHE A 47 16.40 -10.06 -6.70
C PHE A 47 15.10 -10.40 -5.96
N ILE A 48 14.96 -9.96 -4.70
CA ILE A 48 13.74 -10.19 -3.90
C ILE A 48 12.63 -9.20 -4.24
N PHE A 49 12.96 -7.91 -4.42
CA PHE A 49 11.96 -6.86 -4.52
C PHE A 49 11.47 -6.60 -5.95
N VAL A 50 12.33 -6.75 -6.97
CA VAL A 50 11.93 -6.49 -8.37
C VAL A 50 10.75 -7.39 -8.81
N PRO A 51 10.72 -8.70 -8.53
CA PRO A 51 9.56 -9.53 -8.86
C PRO A 51 8.28 -9.09 -8.15
N LYS A 52 8.38 -8.67 -6.88
CA LYS A 52 7.22 -8.17 -6.12
C LYS A 52 6.68 -6.86 -6.70
N PHE A 53 7.55 -5.93 -7.10
CA PHE A 53 7.15 -4.70 -7.76
C PHE A 53 6.47 -4.97 -9.11
N ARG A 54 6.98 -5.92 -9.90
CA ARG A 54 6.35 -6.30 -11.19
C ARG A 54 4.95 -6.87 -10.96
N LYS A 55 4.82 -7.83 -10.03
CA LYS A 55 3.53 -8.43 -9.70
C LYS A 55 2.54 -7.39 -9.15
N TYR A 56 3.00 -6.43 -8.35
CA TYR A 56 2.18 -5.34 -7.84
C TYR A 56 1.68 -4.42 -8.96
N ASN A 57 2.54 -4.07 -9.92
CA ASN A 57 2.14 -3.26 -11.07
C ASN A 57 1.15 -4.03 -11.96
N GLU A 58 1.39 -5.33 -12.20
CA GLU A 58 0.46 -6.21 -12.92
C GLU A 58 -0.93 -6.24 -12.25
N ALA A 59 -0.98 -6.31 -10.91
CA ALA A 59 -2.24 -6.25 -10.18
C ALA A 59 -2.96 -4.90 -10.38
N ASN A 60 -2.23 -3.78 -10.38
CA ASN A 60 -2.82 -2.47 -10.68
C ASN A 60 -3.32 -2.40 -12.14
N ASP A 61 -2.56 -2.90 -13.10
CA ASP A 61 -2.97 -2.94 -14.49
C ASP A 61 -4.24 -3.78 -14.70
N LEU A 62 -4.41 -4.85 -13.92
CA LEU A 62 -5.63 -5.65 -13.91
C LEU A 62 -6.83 -4.89 -13.31
N MET A 63 -6.59 -4.10 -12.25
CA MET A 63 -7.62 -3.20 -11.70
C MET A 63 -8.11 -2.21 -12.76
N ASP A 64 -7.20 -1.57 -13.49
CA ASP A 64 -7.53 -0.61 -14.56
C ASP A 64 -8.30 -1.28 -15.72
N GLN A 65 -8.09 -2.58 -15.94
CA GLN A 65 -8.84 -3.39 -16.91
C GLN A 65 -10.19 -3.91 -16.38
N GLY A 66 -10.55 -3.64 -15.14
CA GLY A 66 -11.76 -4.18 -14.50
C GLY A 66 -11.68 -5.67 -14.11
N LYS A 67 -10.48 -6.26 -14.15
CA LYS A 67 -10.23 -7.67 -13.77
C LYS A 67 -9.92 -7.79 -12.28
N VAL A 68 -10.89 -7.36 -11.46
CA VAL A 68 -10.69 -7.14 -10.03
C VAL A 68 -10.33 -8.42 -9.28
N GLU A 69 -10.96 -9.54 -9.59
CA GLU A 69 -10.71 -10.85 -8.94
C GLU A 69 -9.28 -11.36 -9.22
N GLU A 70 -8.79 -11.16 -10.44
CA GLU A 70 -7.41 -11.51 -10.81
C GLU A 70 -6.42 -10.61 -10.05
N ALA A 71 -6.68 -9.30 -10.00
CA ALA A 71 -5.88 -8.35 -9.24
C ALA A 71 -5.82 -8.71 -7.74
N VAL A 72 -6.96 -9.00 -7.13
CA VAL A 72 -7.06 -9.41 -5.72
C VAL A 72 -6.24 -10.68 -5.45
N THR A 73 -6.22 -11.62 -6.38
CA THR A 73 -5.40 -12.83 -6.27
C THR A 73 -3.90 -12.49 -6.23
N LEU A 74 -3.45 -11.59 -7.09
CA LEU A 74 -2.05 -11.13 -7.08
C LEU A 74 -1.70 -10.35 -5.82
N TYR A 75 -2.61 -9.51 -5.29
CA TYR A 75 -2.41 -8.82 -4.03
C TYR A 75 -2.30 -9.81 -2.84
N LYS A 76 -3.10 -10.88 -2.81
CA LYS A 76 -2.99 -11.95 -1.81
C LYS A 76 -1.62 -12.60 -1.82
N ASP A 77 -1.09 -12.93 -3.01
CA ASP A 77 0.24 -13.53 -3.18
C ASP A 77 1.38 -12.60 -2.72
N LEU A 78 1.17 -11.30 -2.79
CA LEU A 78 2.13 -10.28 -2.36
C LEU A 78 2.17 -10.10 -0.83
N GLY A 79 1.12 -10.53 -0.13
CA GLY A 79 1.02 -10.40 1.32
C GLY A 79 1.14 -8.94 1.78
N LYS A 80 2.01 -8.69 2.77
CA LYS A 80 2.24 -7.34 3.33
C LYS A 80 3.14 -6.43 2.46
N PHE A 81 3.30 -6.72 1.17
CA PHE A 81 4.08 -5.86 0.28
C PHE A 81 3.28 -4.62 -0.12
N LYS A 82 3.76 -3.42 0.23
CA LYS A 82 3.04 -2.15 0.09
C LYS A 82 1.65 -2.23 0.78
N ASP A 83 0.60 -1.84 0.08
CA ASP A 83 -0.80 -1.90 0.49
C ASP A 83 -1.54 -3.16 0.01
N SER A 84 -0.80 -4.14 -0.56
CA SER A 84 -1.40 -5.37 -1.12
C SER A 84 -2.27 -6.10 -0.12
N TYR A 85 -1.91 -6.09 1.16
CA TYR A 85 -2.70 -6.75 2.19
C TYR A 85 -4.08 -6.11 2.34
N LYS A 86 -4.17 -4.77 2.34
CA LYS A 86 -5.46 -4.05 2.40
C LYS A 86 -6.26 -4.27 1.14
N LYS A 87 -5.64 -4.12 -0.03
CA LYS A 87 -6.29 -4.37 -1.32
C LYS A 87 -6.86 -5.78 -1.41
N ALA A 88 -6.11 -6.79 -0.97
CA ALA A 88 -6.56 -8.18 -0.94
C ALA A 88 -7.76 -8.43 0.01
N ASN A 89 -7.87 -7.64 1.09
CA ASN A 89 -8.89 -7.77 2.11
C ASN A 89 -10.06 -6.78 1.96
N GLY A 90 -10.26 -6.24 0.77
CA GLY A 90 -11.48 -5.52 0.43
C GLY A 90 -11.28 -4.17 -0.25
N ASP A 91 -10.14 -3.49 -0.08
CA ASP A 91 -9.93 -2.15 -0.63
C ASP A 91 -9.97 -2.14 -2.16
N ALA A 92 -9.45 -3.19 -2.84
CA ALA A 92 -9.51 -3.30 -4.28
C ALA A 92 -10.97 -3.36 -4.80
N TYR A 93 -11.83 -4.09 -4.12
CA TYR A 93 -13.26 -4.13 -4.46
C TYR A 93 -13.95 -2.79 -4.20
N TYR A 94 -13.59 -2.12 -3.11
CA TYR A 94 -14.14 -0.81 -2.76
C TYR A 94 -13.75 0.25 -3.79
N GLU A 95 -12.47 0.36 -4.12
CA GLU A 95 -11.94 1.30 -5.13
C GLU A 95 -12.62 1.11 -6.49
N TYR A 96 -12.82 -0.14 -6.91
CA TYR A 96 -13.49 -0.44 -8.16
C TYR A 96 -14.97 -0.04 -8.13
N ALA A 97 -15.66 -0.32 -7.01
CA ALA A 97 -17.05 0.08 -6.81
C ALA A 97 -17.24 1.59 -6.87
N GLU A 98 -16.33 2.38 -6.28
CA GLU A 98 -16.36 3.85 -6.39
C GLU A 98 -16.26 4.33 -7.85
N GLY A 99 -15.46 3.66 -8.68
CA GLY A 99 -15.39 3.93 -10.11
C GLY A 99 -16.73 3.70 -10.79
N LEU A 100 -17.36 2.55 -10.55
CA LEU A 100 -18.67 2.21 -11.11
C LEU A 100 -19.79 3.15 -10.63
N GLU A 101 -19.79 3.55 -9.35
CA GLU A 101 -20.74 4.50 -8.80
C GLU A 101 -20.64 5.86 -9.52
N LYS A 102 -19.43 6.35 -9.78
CA LYS A 102 -19.21 7.61 -10.54
C LYS A 102 -19.69 7.52 -11.99
N GLU A 103 -19.69 6.32 -12.57
CA GLU A 103 -20.24 6.07 -13.90
C GLU A 103 -21.77 5.88 -13.90
N GLY A 104 -22.43 5.92 -12.74
CA GLY A 104 -23.87 5.68 -12.58
C GLY A 104 -24.27 4.20 -12.68
N LYS A 105 -23.32 3.27 -12.65
CA LYS A 105 -23.55 1.83 -12.67
C LYS A 105 -23.88 1.32 -11.27
N ASN A 106 -24.97 1.83 -10.70
CA ASN A 106 -25.32 1.63 -9.30
C ASN A 106 -25.45 0.16 -8.88
N LEU A 107 -26.06 -0.67 -9.71
CA LEU A 107 -26.24 -2.12 -9.38
C LEU A 107 -24.90 -2.85 -9.31
N GLU A 108 -24.02 -2.64 -10.29
CA GLU A 108 -22.69 -3.25 -10.30
C GLU A 108 -21.84 -2.73 -9.13
N ALA A 109 -21.89 -1.42 -8.85
CA ALA A 109 -21.20 -0.82 -7.72
C ALA A 109 -21.64 -1.46 -6.39
N ALA A 110 -22.94 -1.66 -6.19
CA ALA A 110 -23.50 -2.29 -5.00
C ALA A 110 -22.91 -3.69 -4.76
N GLU A 111 -22.81 -4.51 -5.81
CA GLU A 111 -22.24 -5.85 -5.70
C GLU A 111 -20.77 -5.83 -5.30
N TYR A 112 -19.97 -4.90 -5.82
CA TYR A 112 -18.56 -4.77 -5.46
C TYR A 112 -18.36 -4.18 -4.06
N TYR A 113 -19.17 -3.22 -3.64
CA TYR A 113 -19.18 -2.76 -2.24
C TYR A 113 -19.52 -3.89 -1.27
N LYS A 114 -20.50 -4.73 -1.60
CA LYS A 114 -20.86 -5.91 -0.80
C LYS A 114 -19.72 -6.92 -0.72
N LYS A 115 -19.01 -7.18 -1.85
CA LYS A 115 -17.80 -8.02 -1.85
C LYS A 115 -16.71 -7.43 -0.95
N SER A 116 -16.50 -6.11 -1.00
CA SER A 116 -15.58 -5.39 -0.12
C SER A 116 -15.93 -5.58 1.35
N GLY A 117 -17.18 -5.33 1.72
CA GLY A 117 -17.67 -5.50 3.09
C GLY A 117 -17.48 -6.93 3.61
N ASN A 118 -17.79 -7.93 2.82
CA ASN A 118 -17.59 -9.33 3.19
C ASN A 118 -16.09 -9.67 3.39
N SER A 119 -15.21 -9.17 2.52
CA SER A 119 -13.77 -9.40 2.62
C SER A 119 -13.17 -8.72 3.85
N ARG A 120 -13.56 -7.47 4.13
CA ARG A 120 -13.15 -6.72 5.32
C ARG A 120 -13.63 -7.38 6.59
N LYS A 121 -14.89 -7.84 6.64
CA LYS A 121 -15.45 -8.56 7.78
C LYS A 121 -14.72 -9.88 8.06
N ALA A 122 -14.34 -10.61 7.02
CA ALA A 122 -13.55 -11.82 7.16
C ALA A 122 -12.15 -11.52 7.73
N ALA A 123 -11.48 -10.47 7.22
CA ALA A 123 -10.17 -10.03 7.72
C ALA A 123 -10.24 -9.54 9.18
N GLU A 124 -11.28 -8.78 9.55
CA GLU A 124 -11.53 -8.33 10.91
C GLU A 124 -11.73 -9.51 11.89
N ASN A 125 -12.51 -10.51 11.50
CA ASN A 125 -12.71 -11.71 12.31
C ASN A 125 -11.41 -12.51 12.47
N TYR A 126 -10.58 -12.58 11.43
CA TYR A 126 -9.28 -13.25 11.50
C TYR A 126 -8.31 -12.51 12.42
N SER A 127 -8.24 -11.18 12.35
CA SER A 127 -7.38 -10.37 13.21
C SER A 127 -7.75 -10.46 14.69
N LYS A 128 -9.04 -10.55 15.00
CA LYS A 128 -9.54 -10.75 16.39
C LYS A 128 -9.21 -12.13 16.96
N SER A 129 -9.03 -13.13 16.11
CA SER A 129 -8.75 -14.53 16.51
C SER A 129 -7.25 -14.85 16.59
N SER A 130 -6.39 -13.99 16.06
CA SER A 130 -4.93 -14.13 16.09
C SER A 130 -4.32 -12.91 16.78
N ASP A 131 -3.23 -13.11 17.57
CA ASP A 131 -2.44 -12.03 18.18
C ASP A 131 -1.72 -11.15 17.11
N GLY A 132 -2.36 -10.94 15.96
CA GLY A 132 -1.85 -10.17 14.84
C GLY A 132 -2.06 -8.66 15.02
N ASP A 133 -1.21 -7.89 14.35
CA ASP A 133 -1.31 -6.42 14.29
C ASP A 133 -2.74 -6.01 13.95
N GLU A 134 -3.35 -5.16 14.80
CA GLU A 134 -4.67 -4.57 14.58
C GLU A 134 -4.66 -3.62 13.37
N GLU A 135 -4.69 -4.17 12.16
CA GLU A 135 -5.09 -3.39 11.00
C GLU A 135 -6.61 -3.25 11.04
N SER A 136 -7.09 -2.04 11.29
CA SER A 136 -8.52 -1.75 11.36
C SER A 136 -9.15 -1.88 9.97
N PHE A 137 -9.96 -2.92 9.78
CA PHE A 137 -10.85 -3.07 8.63
C PHE A 137 -12.27 -2.73 9.08
N SER A 138 -12.86 -1.64 8.56
CA SER A 138 -14.28 -1.35 8.75
C SER A 138 -15.07 -1.94 7.58
N SER A 139 -15.96 -2.88 7.89
CA SER A 139 -16.89 -3.46 6.90
C SER A 139 -18.16 -2.62 6.72
N ASP A 140 -18.53 -1.83 7.74
CA ASP A 140 -19.83 -1.15 7.80
C ASP A 140 -19.99 -0.11 6.70
N ASP A 141 -18.95 0.71 6.45
CA ASP A 141 -18.94 1.69 5.37
C ASP A 141 -19.20 1.08 3.98
N ALA A 142 -18.60 -0.10 3.71
CA ALA A 142 -18.79 -0.79 2.44
C ALA A 142 -20.23 -1.34 2.31
N PHE A 143 -20.84 -1.83 3.39
CA PHE A 143 -22.23 -2.27 3.37
C PHE A 143 -23.21 -1.10 3.24
N ASP A 144 -22.96 0.02 3.92
CA ASP A 144 -23.77 1.22 3.81
C ASP A 144 -23.75 1.76 2.36
N LYS A 145 -22.60 1.78 1.74
CA LYS A 145 -22.44 2.12 0.32
C LYS A 145 -23.17 1.13 -0.60
N ALA A 146 -23.11 -0.15 -0.33
CA ALA A 146 -23.85 -1.15 -1.10
C ALA A 146 -25.37 -0.90 -1.03
N TYR A 147 -25.92 -0.68 0.17
CA TYR A 147 -27.35 -0.40 0.35
C TYR A 147 -27.78 0.90 -0.36
N GLN A 148 -26.96 1.95 -0.28
CA GLN A 148 -27.18 3.18 -1.02
C GLN A 148 -27.25 2.96 -2.53
N CYS A 149 -26.29 2.20 -3.08
CA CYS A 149 -26.24 1.92 -4.51
C CYS A 149 -27.41 1.04 -4.97
N TYR A 150 -27.83 0.03 -4.18
CA TYR A 150 -29.02 -0.75 -4.47
C TYR A 150 -30.28 0.14 -4.48
N TYR A 151 -30.41 1.06 -3.53
CA TYR A 151 -31.51 2.00 -3.49
C TYR A 151 -31.54 2.86 -4.76
N ASN A 152 -30.40 3.44 -5.15
CA ASN A 152 -30.28 4.27 -6.34
C ASN A 152 -30.62 3.46 -7.62
N ALA A 153 -30.13 2.22 -7.71
CA ALA A 153 -30.48 1.31 -8.80
C ALA A 153 -32.00 1.05 -8.87
N GLY A 154 -32.65 0.84 -7.72
CA GLY A 154 -34.11 0.68 -7.65
C GLY A 154 -34.84 1.90 -8.16
N MET A 155 -34.41 3.10 -7.81
CA MET A 155 -34.97 4.36 -8.31
C MET A 155 -34.78 4.50 -9.82
N ASP A 156 -33.61 4.15 -10.35
CA ASP A 156 -33.34 4.19 -11.79
C ASP A 156 -34.23 3.21 -12.56
N GLN A 157 -34.43 2.01 -12.04
CA GLN A 157 -35.32 1.00 -12.63
C GLN A 157 -36.79 1.41 -12.57
N MET A 158 -37.25 2.04 -11.47
CA MET A 158 -38.59 2.62 -11.41
C MET A 158 -38.81 3.67 -12.49
N ASN A 159 -37.85 4.60 -12.65
CA ASN A 159 -37.93 5.63 -13.68
C ASN A 159 -37.95 5.06 -15.11
N ALA A 160 -37.32 3.90 -15.29
CA ALA A 160 -37.34 3.14 -16.56
C ALA A 160 -38.57 2.22 -16.72
N ALA A 161 -39.53 2.27 -15.79
CA ALA A 161 -40.71 1.39 -15.72
C ALA A 161 -40.39 -0.13 -15.68
N SER A 162 -39.20 -0.46 -15.17
CA SER A 162 -38.74 -1.85 -14.96
C SER A 162 -39.04 -2.29 -13.52
N TYR A 163 -40.31 -2.43 -13.18
CA TYR A 163 -40.79 -2.56 -11.80
C TYR A 163 -40.25 -3.81 -11.09
N ASP A 164 -40.19 -4.96 -11.76
CA ASP A 164 -39.64 -6.20 -11.15
C ASP A 164 -38.16 -6.01 -10.74
N ALA A 165 -37.34 -5.41 -11.62
CA ALA A 165 -35.96 -5.09 -11.33
C ALA A 165 -35.82 -4.03 -10.22
N ALA A 166 -36.74 -3.09 -10.15
CA ALA A 166 -36.77 -2.10 -9.08
C ALA A 166 -37.07 -2.74 -7.73
N ILE A 167 -38.04 -3.65 -7.66
CA ILE A 167 -38.37 -4.42 -6.45
C ILE A 167 -37.16 -5.21 -5.97
N ASP A 168 -36.47 -5.94 -6.88
CA ASP A 168 -35.27 -6.68 -6.52
C ASP A 168 -34.16 -5.81 -5.97
N ALA A 169 -33.95 -4.62 -6.54
CA ALA A 169 -32.95 -3.67 -6.07
C ALA A 169 -33.34 -3.08 -4.69
N PHE A 170 -34.61 -2.70 -4.48
CA PHE A 170 -35.05 -2.23 -3.17
C PHE A 170 -35.00 -3.29 -2.10
N ASN A 171 -35.31 -4.55 -2.41
CA ASN A 171 -35.13 -5.67 -1.48
C ASN A 171 -33.66 -5.83 -1.04
N ASN A 172 -32.72 -5.65 -1.98
CA ASN A 172 -31.30 -5.68 -1.65
C ASN A 172 -30.82 -4.44 -0.87
N ALA A 173 -31.49 -3.29 -1.02
CA ALA A 173 -31.25 -2.10 -0.21
C ALA A 173 -31.75 -2.26 1.24
N GLY A 174 -32.64 -3.21 1.49
CA GLY A 174 -33.16 -3.54 2.83
C GLY A 174 -33.86 -2.37 3.48
N SER A 175 -33.39 -1.97 4.67
CA SER A 175 -33.97 -0.85 5.44
C SER A 175 -33.38 0.52 5.07
N TYR A 176 -32.60 0.61 4.00
CA TYR A 176 -32.02 1.90 3.59
C TYR A 176 -33.09 2.86 3.09
N LYS A 177 -33.21 4.04 3.75
CA LYS A 177 -34.27 5.01 3.51
C LYS A 177 -35.68 4.38 3.54
N ASP A 178 -36.47 4.60 2.51
CA ASP A 178 -37.82 4.08 2.31
C ASP A 178 -37.87 2.88 1.33
N ALA A 179 -36.75 2.13 1.17
CA ALA A 179 -36.67 1.04 0.22
C ALA A 179 -37.75 -0.03 0.49
N SER A 180 -38.00 -0.36 1.76
CA SER A 180 -39.02 -1.32 2.17
C SER A 180 -40.45 -0.88 1.86
N ASP A 181 -40.70 0.41 1.72
CA ASP A 181 -42.02 0.96 1.40
C ASP A 181 -42.27 0.99 -0.11
N LYS A 182 -41.25 0.70 -0.92
CA LYS A 182 -41.30 0.69 -2.39
C LYS A 182 -41.47 -0.72 -2.99
N VAL A 183 -41.44 -1.74 -2.16
CA VAL A 183 -41.63 -3.14 -2.53
C VAL A 183 -43.10 -3.52 -2.41
#